data_85c6b7f689f1a902d52552a424101f38
#
_entry.id   85c6b7f689f1a902d52552a424101f38
#
_cell.length_a   1.000
_cell.length_b   1.000
_cell.length_c   1.000
_cell.angle_alpha   90.00
_cell.angle_beta   90.00
_cell.angle_gamma   90.00
#
_symmetry.space_group_name_H-M   'P 1'
#
loop_
_entity.id
_entity.type
_entity.pdbx_description
1 polymer ?
#
loop_
_entity_poly.entity_id
_entity_poly.type
_entity_poly.pdbx_seq_one_letter_code
_entity_poly.pdbx_strand_id
1 'polypeptide(L)'
;AEHGYNSPVWLITDSENLAKNGLARVPQLIDQLPTINRESALAAWRDYAEVILCANREEMASVSDNYAPEHLTVQAEDLDWWLFRLECYGSLFLGEETTVAYGDKASGTNHVLPTSGAAKYTGGLSVHKFLKIVTWQKSSRQGTKSIAEATARISRLEGMEGHARSADVRLKKYFPDETFDLGAVD
;
A
#
# COMPACT_ATOMS: atom_id res chain seq x y z
N ALA A 1 -2.49 14.12 -16.99
CA ALA A 1 -2.74 15.57 -17.06
C ALA A 1 -4.14 15.92 -17.59
N GLU A 2 -4.70 15.18 -18.55
CA GLU A 2 -6.01 15.48 -19.14
C GLU A 2 -7.21 15.29 -18.19
N HIS A 3 -7.05 14.59 -17.09
CA HIS A 3 -8.12 14.33 -16.11
C HIS A 3 -8.53 15.59 -15.33
N GLY A 4 -7.66 16.59 -15.23
CA GLY A 4 -7.97 17.83 -14.55
C GLY A 4 -6.78 18.76 -14.46
N TYR A 5 -7.05 20.05 -14.32
CA TYR A 5 -6.05 21.11 -14.24
C TYR A 5 -5.08 20.97 -13.05
N ASN A 6 -5.45 20.23 -12.03
CA ASN A 6 -4.66 19.97 -10.82
C ASN A 6 -4.13 18.53 -10.71
N SER A 7 -4.11 17.78 -11.81
CA SER A 7 -3.59 16.41 -11.83
C SER A 7 -2.06 16.43 -11.95
N PRO A 8 -1.30 16.04 -10.92
CA PRO A 8 0.15 16.04 -10.99
C PRO A 8 0.66 14.97 -11.95
N VAL A 9 1.76 15.28 -12.63
CA VAL A 9 2.43 14.39 -13.59
C VAL A 9 3.93 14.41 -13.31
N TRP A 10 4.51 13.23 -13.11
CA TRP A 10 5.94 13.10 -12.83
C TRP A 10 6.63 12.25 -13.88
N LEU A 11 7.72 12.75 -14.44
CA LEU A 11 8.66 11.98 -15.24
C LEU A 11 9.93 11.79 -14.42
N ILE A 12 10.16 10.57 -13.95
CA ILE A 12 11.33 10.19 -13.16
C ILE A 12 12.26 9.38 -14.08
N THR A 13 13.49 9.80 -14.24
CA THR A 13 14.42 9.16 -15.15
C THR A 13 15.87 9.36 -14.71
N ASP A 14 16.77 8.45 -15.08
CA ASP A 14 18.22 8.60 -14.96
C ASP A 14 18.87 9.10 -16.26
N SER A 15 18.08 9.32 -17.31
CA SER A 15 18.54 9.82 -18.60
C SER A 15 18.27 11.30 -18.78
N GLU A 16 19.35 12.11 -18.77
CA GLU A 16 19.26 13.56 -19.06
C GLU A 16 18.64 13.83 -20.43
N ASN A 17 18.95 12.99 -21.41
CA ASN A 17 18.39 13.08 -22.76
C ASN A 17 16.86 12.88 -22.75
N LEU A 18 16.40 11.85 -22.03
CA LEU A 18 14.95 11.60 -21.91
C LEU A 18 14.24 12.74 -21.18
N ALA A 19 14.83 13.27 -20.10
CA ALA A 19 14.30 14.42 -19.40
C ALA A 19 14.10 15.63 -20.31
N LYS A 20 15.15 16.00 -21.09
CA LYS A 20 15.12 17.11 -22.06
C LYS A 20 14.09 16.87 -23.18
N ASN A 21 14.05 15.66 -23.72
CA ASN A 21 13.09 15.30 -24.77
C ASN A 21 11.65 15.32 -24.26
N GLY A 22 11.40 14.87 -23.03
CA GLY A 22 10.09 14.94 -22.37
C GLY A 22 9.60 16.38 -22.26
N LEU A 23 10.45 17.27 -21.70
CA LEU A 23 10.14 18.69 -21.58
C LEU A 23 9.80 19.35 -22.92
N ALA A 24 10.50 18.99 -23.98
CA ALA A 24 10.26 19.55 -25.32
C ALA A 24 9.04 18.93 -26.03
N ARG A 25 8.79 17.64 -25.83
CA ARG A 25 7.78 16.89 -26.59
C ARG A 25 6.38 16.97 -26.00
N VAL A 26 6.25 16.97 -24.68
CA VAL A 26 4.93 16.94 -24.01
C VAL A 26 4.05 18.12 -24.41
N PRO A 27 4.50 19.38 -24.45
CA PRO A 27 3.68 20.50 -24.92
C PRO A 27 3.14 20.29 -26.34
N GLN A 28 3.98 19.76 -27.25
CA GLN A 28 3.56 19.48 -28.64
C GLN A 28 2.47 18.42 -28.74
N LEU A 29 2.47 17.42 -27.83
CA LEU A 29 1.43 16.39 -27.77
C LEU A 29 0.15 16.96 -27.17
N ILE A 30 0.25 17.81 -26.16
CA ILE A 30 -0.89 18.48 -25.54
C ILE A 30 -1.61 19.37 -26.59
N ASP A 31 -0.88 20.07 -27.46
CA ASP A 31 -1.45 20.91 -28.50
C ASP A 31 -2.30 20.14 -29.53
N GLN A 32 -2.10 18.82 -29.64
CA GLN A 32 -2.87 17.94 -30.53
C GLN A 32 -4.19 17.46 -29.92
N LEU A 33 -4.41 17.68 -28.62
CA LEU A 33 -5.62 17.26 -27.92
C LEU A 33 -6.83 18.13 -28.29
N PRO A 34 -8.06 17.60 -28.19
CA PRO A 34 -9.28 18.43 -28.25
C PRO A 34 -9.25 19.55 -27.21
N THR A 35 -9.89 20.67 -27.49
CA THR A 35 -9.78 21.92 -26.72
C THR A 35 -9.96 21.70 -25.20
N ILE A 36 -11.01 20.99 -24.81
CA ILE A 36 -11.31 20.78 -23.37
C ILE A 36 -10.22 19.98 -22.65
N ASN A 37 -9.69 18.94 -23.29
CA ASN A 37 -8.59 18.12 -22.74
C ASN A 37 -7.28 18.89 -22.73
N ARG A 38 -7.03 19.69 -23.81
CA ARG A 38 -5.84 20.50 -23.95
C ARG A 38 -5.72 21.55 -22.84
N GLU A 39 -6.80 22.28 -22.54
CA GLU A 39 -6.80 23.29 -21.48
C GLU A 39 -6.46 22.68 -20.11
N SER A 40 -7.08 21.55 -19.75
CA SER A 40 -6.78 20.83 -18.52
C SER A 40 -5.33 20.33 -18.49
N ALA A 41 -4.87 19.72 -19.58
CA ALA A 41 -3.52 19.17 -19.68
C ALA A 41 -2.43 20.26 -19.64
N LEU A 42 -2.66 21.41 -20.30
CA LEU A 42 -1.74 22.54 -20.24
C LEU A 42 -1.60 23.11 -18.83
N ALA A 43 -2.73 23.29 -18.13
CA ALA A 43 -2.71 23.79 -16.75
C ALA A 43 -2.00 22.81 -15.81
N ALA A 44 -2.33 21.50 -15.89
CA ALA A 44 -1.70 20.47 -15.07
C ALA A 44 -0.19 20.37 -15.35
N TRP A 45 0.22 20.40 -16.64
CA TRP A 45 1.64 20.35 -17.01
C TRP A 45 2.41 21.56 -16.54
N ARG A 46 1.84 22.76 -16.67
CA ARG A 46 2.47 24.02 -16.24
C ARG A 46 2.65 24.12 -14.72
N ASP A 47 1.63 23.72 -13.96
CA ASP A 47 1.53 24.04 -12.54
C ASP A 47 1.88 22.86 -11.61
N TYR A 48 1.79 21.61 -12.10
CA TYR A 48 1.92 20.40 -11.28
C TYR A 48 2.83 19.32 -11.88
N ALA A 49 3.44 19.57 -13.04
CA ALA A 49 4.37 18.59 -13.59
C ALA A 49 5.80 18.79 -13.06
N GLU A 50 6.47 17.68 -12.82
CA GLU A 50 7.88 17.65 -12.46
C GLU A 50 8.63 16.67 -13.34
N VAL A 51 9.84 17.06 -13.79
CA VAL A 51 10.78 16.16 -14.45
C VAL A 51 11.99 16.00 -13.55
N ILE A 52 12.18 14.80 -13.04
CA ILE A 52 13.13 14.47 -11.98
C ILE A 52 14.24 13.61 -12.54
N LEU A 53 15.46 14.14 -12.53
CA LEU A 53 16.66 13.40 -12.94
C LEU A 53 17.31 12.75 -11.72
N CYS A 54 17.40 11.44 -11.73
CA CYS A 54 18.01 10.61 -10.71
C CYS A 54 19.36 10.10 -11.12
N ALA A 55 20.21 9.72 -10.17
CA ALA A 55 21.54 9.17 -10.44
C ALA A 55 21.50 7.70 -10.92
N ASN A 56 20.47 6.94 -10.54
CA ASN A 56 20.33 5.53 -10.84
C ASN A 56 18.89 5.04 -10.59
N ARG A 57 18.60 3.77 -10.94
CA ARG A 57 17.28 3.16 -10.79
C ARG A 57 16.83 3.02 -9.33
N GLU A 58 17.74 2.85 -8.38
CA GLU A 58 17.43 2.73 -6.95
C GLU A 58 16.88 4.07 -6.42
N GLU A 59 17.48 5.18 -6.83
CA GLU A 59 16.98 6.51 -6.52
C GLU A 59 15.63 6.79 -7.20
N MET A 60 15.48 6.41 -8.48
CA MET A 60 14.20 6.51 -9.18
C MET A 60 13.07 5.78 -8.44
N ALA A 61 13.31 4.55 -7.99
CA ALA A 61 12.33 3.77 -7.23
C ALA A 61 12.00 4.43 -5.89
N SER A 62 13.00 4.92 -5.17
CA SER A 62 12.81 5.63 -3.90
C SER A 62 12.01 6.92 -4.07
N VAL A 63 12.30 7.70 -5.09
CA VAL A 63 11.56 8.92 -5.45
C VAL A 63 10.11 8.57 -5.79
N SER A 64 9.89 7.55 -6.61
CA SER A 64 8.54 7.08 -6.97
C SER A 64 7.72 6.67 -5.74
N ASP A 65 8.29 5.86 -4.85
CA ASP A 65 7.63 5.43 -3.62
C ASP A 65 7.30 6.61 -2.68
N ASN A 66 8.14 7.66 -2.67
CA ASN A 66 7.86 8.87 -1.91
C ASN A 66 6.65 9.64 -2.44
N TYR A 67 6.50 9.74 -3.75
CA TYR A 67 5.31 10.33 -4.38
C TYR A 67 4.07 9.46 -4.20
N ALA A 68 4.23 8.14 -4.17
CA ALA A 68 3.14 7.17 -4.05
C ALA A 68 2.01 7.45 -5.05
N PRO A 69 2.28 7.38 -6.36
CA PRO A 69 1.36 7.78 -7.39
C PRO A 69 0.14 6.85 -7.47
N GLU A 70 -0.97 7.43 -7.92
CA GLU A 70 -2.18 6.67 -8.26
C GLU A 70 -1.90 5.67 -9.38
N HIS A 71 -1.31 6.15 -10.48
CA HIS A 71 -0.90 5.34 -11.62
C HIS A 71 0.62 5.45 -11.81
N LEU A 72 1.29 4.33 -11.86
CA LEU A 72 2.73 4.25 -12.08
C LEU A 72 3.03 3.44 -13.35
N THR A 73 3.63 4.09 -14.34
CA THR A 73 4.11 3.42 -15.55
C THR A 73 5.62 3.29 -15.52
N VAL A 74 6.15 2.09 -15.72
CA VAL A 74 7.57 1.81 -15.82
C VAL A 74 7.93 1.41 -17.24
N GLN A 75 8.81 2.18 -17.86
CA GLN A 75 9.38 1.94 -19.19
C GLN A 75 10.88 1.71 -19.03
N ALA A 76 11.28 0.47 -18.77
CA ALA A 76 12.65 0.07 -18.48
C ALA A 76 12.92 -1.38 -18.95
N GLU A 77 14.18 -1.78 -19.00
CA GLU A 77 14.56 -3.12 -19.49
C GLU A 77 14.21 -4.24 -18.49
N ASP A 78 14.56 -4.11 -17.25
CA ASP A 78 14.41 -5.15 -16.21
C ASP A 78 13.09 -4.95 -15.44
N LEU A 79 11.97 -5.28 -16.06
CA LEU A 79 10.63 -5.07 -15.47
C LEU A 79 10.39 -5.87 -14.19
N ASP A 80 11.00 -7.05 -14.05
CA ASP A 80 10.89 -7.88 -12.85
C ASP A 80 11.56 -7.20 -11.66
N TRP A 81 12.72 -6.57 -11.85
CA TRP A 81 13.34 -5.79 -10.78
C TRP A 81 12.42 -4.68 -10.28
N TRP A 82 11.78 -3.94 -11.18
CA TRP A 82 10.86 -2.87 -10.82
C TRP A 82 9.62 -3.39 -10.10
N LEU A 83 9.07 -4.51 -10.56
CA LEU A 83 7.91 -5.16 -9.92
C LEU A 83 8.18 -5.51 -8.45
N PHE A 84 9.37 -6.03 -8.14
CA PHE A 84 9.73 -6.43 -6.79
C PHE A 84 10.28 -5.30 -5.93
N ARG A 85 10.71 -4.20 -6.53
CA ARG A 85 11.32 -3.08 -5.81
C ARG A 85 10.35 -1.96 -5.44
N LEU A 86 9.35 -1.72 -6.26
CA LEU A 86 8.36 -0.66 -6.03
C LEU A 86 7.30 -1.12 -5.03
N GLU A 87 6.95 -0.25 -4.08
CA GLU A 87 6.04 -0.58 -2.97
C GLU A 87 4.83 0.34 -2.89
N CYS A 88 4.96 1.61 -3.33
CA CYS A 88 3.94 2.64 -3.12
C CYS A 88 3.32 3.11 -4.43
N TYR A 89 2.30 2.40 -4.90
CA TYR A 89 1.52 2.78 -6.10
C TYR A 89 0.06 2.29 -5.98
N GLY A 90 -0.85 2.96 -6.66
CA GLY A 90 -2.24 2.49 -6.78
C GLY A 90 -2.37 1.36 -7.81
N SER A 91 -1.84 1.59 -9.01
CA SER A 91 -1.75 0.60 -10.08
C SER A 91 -0.42 0.74 -10.83
N LEU A 92 0.24 -0.39 -11.10
CA LEU A 92 1.54 -0.45 -11.77
C LEU A 92 1.37 -1.03 -13.19
N PHE A 93 1.95 -0.32 -14.17
CA PHE A 93 1.93 -0.66 -15.59
C PHE A 93 3.37 -0.87 -16.06
N LEU A 94 3.71 -2.10 -16.44
CA LEU A 94 5.07 -2.51 -16.76
C LEU A 94 5.27 -2.70 -18.27
N GLY A 95 6.22 -1.95 -18.83
CA GLY A 95 6.65 -2.06 -20.22
C GLY A 95 5.74 -1.32 -21.21
N GLU A 96 6.18 -1.34 -22.48
CA GLU A 96 5.53 -0.60 -23.56
C GLU A 96 4.24 -1.24 -24.09
N GLU A 97 4.03 -2.52 -23.77
CA GLU A 97 2.86 -3.28 -24.21
C GLU A 97 1.61 -3.02 -23.33
N THR A 98 1.74 -2.22 -22.27
CA THR A 98 0.63 -1.84 -21.41
C THR A 98 0.53 -0.32 -21.27
N THR A 99 -0.61 0.15 -20.80
CA THR A 99 -0.85 1.57 -20.56
C THR A 99 -1.91 1.76 -19.47
N VAL A 100 -1.89 2.93 -18.83
CA VAL A 100 -2.90 3.35 -17.84
C VAL A 100 -4.32 3.18 -18.38
N ALA A 101 -4.56 3.56 -19.64
CA ALA A 101 -5.89 3.44 -20.24
C ALA A 101 -6.44 2.00 -20.29
N TYR A 102 -5.60 0.99 -20.33
CA TYR A 102 -6.05 -0.40 -20.27
C TYR A 102 -6.59 -0.74 -18.87
N GLY A 103 -5.90 -0.32 -17.81
CA GLY A 103 -6.33 -0.52 -16.43
C GLY A 103 -7.66 0.18 -16.15
N ASP A 104 -7.83 1.39 -16.65
CA ASP A 104 -9.03 2.18 -16.43
C ASP A 104 -10.26 1.68 -17.21
N LYS A 105 -10.07 0.92 -18.29
CA LYS A 105 -11.16 0.58 -19.22
C LYS A 105 -11.43 -0.91 -19.37
N ALA A 106 -10.43 -1.73 -19.68
CA ALA A 106 -10.67 -3.04 -20.27
C ALA A 106 -9.86 -4.20 -19.67
N SER A 107 -8.79 -3.97 -18.93
CA SER A 107 -7.95 -5.05 -18.38
C SER A 107 -8.55 -5.74 -17.16
N GLY A 108 -9.65 -5.22 -16.61
CA GLY A 108 -10.40 -5.85 -15.52
C GLY A 108 -9.86 -5.61 -14.12
N THR A 109 -8.75 -4.90 -13.98
CA THR A 109 -8.23 -4.49 -12.67
C THR A 109 -9.08 -3.38 -12.07
N ASN A 110 -9.03 -3.24 -10.73
CA ASN A 110 -9.66 -2.11 -10.06
C ASN A 110 -9.04 -0.79 -10.54
N HIS A 111 -9.87 0.19 -10.93
CA HIS A 111 -9.46 1.53 -11.33
C HIS A 111 -9.86 2.63 -10.32
N VAL A 112 -10.47 2.27 -9.20
CA VAL A 112 -10.75 3.18 -8.08
C VAL A 112 -9.55 3.16 -7.15
N LEU A 113 -8.55 3.94 -7.49
CA LEU A 113 -7.21 3.91 -6.95
C LEU A 113 -6.99 4.99 -5.88
N PRO A 114 -5.97 4.83 -5.03
CA PRO A 114 -5.65 5.81 -4.00
C PRO A 114 -4.99 7.05 -4.60
N THR A 115 -5.45 8.24 -4.22
CA THR A 115 -4.88 9.53 -4.60
C THR A 115 -4.15 10.20 -3.45
N SER A 116 -3.46 11.30 -3.72
CA SER A 116 -2.84 12.16 -2.69
C SER A 116 -1.89 11.41 -1.75
N GLY A 117 -1.10 10.49 -2.28
CA GLY A 117 -0.11 9.72 -1.52
C GLY A 117 -0.70 8.57 -0.68
N ALA A 118 -2.00 8.30 -0.78
CA ALA A 118 -2.63 7.22 -0.02
C ALA A 118 -2.15 5.83 -0.47
N ALA A 119 -1.46 5.72 -1.61
CA ALA A 119 -0.83 4.48 -2.07
C ALA A 119 0.27 3.95 -1.12
N LYS A 120 0.72 4.75 -0.16
CA LYS A 120 1.61 4.30 0.93
C LYS A 120 0.97 3.30 1.89
N TYR A 121 -0.35 3.20 1.95
CA TYR A 121 -1.05 2.33 2.91
C TYR A 121 -2.30 1.64 2.37
N THR A 122 -2.70 1.88 1.12
CA THR A 122 -3.86 1.23 0.50
C THR A 122 -3.70 1.12 -1.01
N GLY A 123 -4.20 0.02 -1.59
CA GLY A 123 -4.29 -0.17 -3.04
C GLY A 123 -5.62 0.32 -3.65
N GLY A 124 -6.45 1.05 -2.88
CA GLY A 124 -7.76 1.51 -3.34
C GLY A 124 -8.89 0.53 -3.07
N LEU A 125 -9.91 0.51 -3.92
CA LEU A 125 -11.08 -0.34 -3.78
C LEU A 125 -10.72 -1.81 -3.99
N SER A 126 -11.18 -2.68 -3.10
CA SER A 126 -11.01 -4.13 -3.21
C SER A 126 -12.18 -4.85 -2.54
N VAL A 127 -12.32 -6.15 -2.82
CA VAL A 127 -13.34 -7.01 -2.17
C VAL A 127 -13.22 -6.96 -0.64
N HIS A 128 -12.02 -6.83 -0.11
CA HIS A 128 -11.79 -6.72 1.35
C HIS A 128 -12.49 -5.53 2.00
N LYS A 129 -12.77 -4.46 1.25
CA LYS A 129 -13.50 -3.28 1.77
C LYS A 129 -14.97 -3.58 2.09
N PHE A 130 -15.51 -4.64 1.50
CA PHE A 130 -16.89 -5.10 1.70
C PHE A 130 -17.00 -6.31 2.62
N LEU A 131 -15.87 -6.87 3.08
CA LEU A 131 -15.82 -8.02 3.97
C LEU A 131 -15.64 -7.57 5.41
N LYS A 132 -16.48 -8.10 6.31
CA LYS A 132 -16.27 -7.97 7.75
C LYS A 132 -15.40 -9.12 8.23
N ILE A 133 -14.19 -8.80 8.66
CA ILE A 133 -13.28 -9.77 9.26
C ILE A 133 -13.63 -9.91 10.73
N VAL A 134 -13.91 -11.11 11.18
CA VAL A 134 -14.19 -11.44 12.57
C VAL A 134 -13.27 -12.58 13.02
N THR A 135 -12.97 -12.62 14.31
CA THR A 135 -12.21 -13.70 14.94
C THR A 135 -13.12 -14.56 15.80
N TRP A 136 -12.81 -15.83 15.88
CA TRP A 136 -13.43 -16.76 16.82
C TRP A 136 -12.37 -17.66 17.44
N GLN A 137 -12.62 -18.13 18.68
CA GLN A 137 -11.71 -19.01 19.40
C GLN A 137 -12.49 -20.15 20.05
N LYS A 138 -11.92 -21.36 19.94
CA LYS A 138 -12.40 -22.56 20.64
C LYS A 138 -11.18 -23.37 21.08
N SER A 139 -10.92 -23.43 22.39
CA SER A 139 -9.84 -24.23 22.94
C SER A 139 -10.29 -25.65 23.27
N SER A 140 -9.42 -26.62 23.03
CA SER A 140 -9.54 -27.95 23.64
C SER A 140 -9.17 -27.88 25.12
N ARG A 141 -9.57 -28.89 25.90
CA ARG A 141 -9.15 -29.01 27.32
C ARG A 141 -7.63 -28.95 27.47
N GLN A 142 -6.92 -29.69 26.64
CA GLN A 142 -5.44 -29.73 26.69
C GLN A 142 -4.82 -28.40 26.27
N GLY A 143 -5.37 -27.74 25.25
CA GLY A 143 -4.91 -26.41 24.80
C GLY A 143 -5.14 -25.32 25.84
N THR A 144 -6.19 -25.44 26.65
CA THR A 144 -6.47 -24.49 27.75
C THR A 144 -5.37 -24.48 28.81
N LYS A 145 -4.67 -25.59 29.04
CA LYS A 145 -3.65 -25.71 30.10
C LYS A 145 -2.56 -24.63 29.97
N SER A 146 -1.80 -24.65 28.89
CA SER A 146 -0.70 -23.72 28.67
C SER A 146 -1.19 -22.28 28.42
N ILE A 147 -2.33 -22.11 27.71
CA ILE A 147 -2.91 -20.79 27.45
C ILE A 147 -3.36 -20.12 28.75
N ALA A 148 -4.04 -20.84 29.64
CA ALA A 148 -4.53 -20.28 30.88
C ALA A 148 -3.39 -19.93 31.87
N GLU A 149 -2.36 -20.75 31.96
CA GLU A 149 -1.18 -20.46 32.79
C GLU A 149 -0.48 -19.18 32.30
N ALA A 150 -0.20 -19.08 31.00
CA ALA A 150 0.40 -17.89 30.42
C ALA A 150 -0.50 -16.65 30.59
N THR A 151 -1.82 -16.79 30.36
CA THR A 151 -2.78 -15.72 30.55
C THR A 151 -2.81 -15.20 32.00
N ALA A 152 -2.81 -16.08 33.00
CA ALA A 152 -2.81 -15.67 34.39
C ALA A 152 -1.57 -14.83 34.73
N ARG A 153 -0.39 -15.27 34.28
CA ARG A 153 0.88 -14.58 34.52
C ARG A 153 0.93 -13.20 33.85
N ILE A 154 0.62 -13.14 32.55
CA ILE A 154 0.64 -11.89 31.80
C ILE A 154 -0.38 -10.91 32.40
N SER A 155 -1.58 -11.37 32.70
CA SER A 155 -2.63 -10.51 33.27
C SER A 155 -2.24 -9.90 34.61
N ARG A 156 -1.55 -10.68 35.48
CA ARG A 156 -1.04 -10.14 36.74
C ARG A 156 0.06 -9.10 36.53
N LEU A 157 1.00 -9.37 35.60
CA LEU A 157 2.03 -8.38 35.24
C LEU A 157 1.43 -7.06 34.75
N GLU A 158 0.26 -7.12 34.11
CA GLU A 158 -0.48 -5.97 33.60
C GLU A 158 -1.44 -5.35 34.63
N GLY A 159 -1.54 -5.92 35.86
CA GLY A 159 -2.50 -5.50 36.87
C GLY A 159 -3.97 -5.86 36.56
N MET A 160 -4.19 -6.83 35.65
CA MET A 160 -5.54 -7.24 35.21
C MET A 160 -6.01 -8.51 35.95
N GLU A 161 -6.23 -8.41 37.25
CA GLU A 161 -6.56 -9.56 38.10
C GLU A 161 -7.84 -10.28 37.69
N GLY A 162 -8.86 -9.58 37.19
CA GLY A 162 -10.08 -10.21 36.67
C GLY A 162 -9.82 -11.16 35.50
N HIS A 163 -8.91 -10.81 34.61
CA HIS A 163 -8.45 -11.67 33.51
C HIS A 163 -7.66 -12.88 34.06
N ALA A 164 -6.75 -12.65 35.01
CA ALA A 164 -5.97 -13.70 35.63
C ALA A 164 -6.91 -14.73 36.31
N ARG A 165 -7.85 -14.29 37.13
CA ARG A 165 -8.82 -15.19 37.79
C ARG A 165 -9.67 -15.99 36.83
N SER A 166 -9.99 -15.43 35.67
CA SER A 166 -10.74 -16.16 34.63
C SER A 166 -9.94 -17.33 34.08
N ALA A 167 -8.61 -17.22 34.02
CA ALA A 167 -7.71 -18.31 33.67
C ALA A 167 -7.55 -19.34 34.83
N ASP A 168 -7.32 -18.86 36.07
CA ASP A 168 -7.19 -19.67 37.25
C ASP A 168 -8.36 -20.64 37.45
N VAL A 169 -9.58 -20.12 37.29
CA VAL A 169 -10.82 -20.92 37.42
C VAL A 169 -10.83 -22.09 36.45
N ARG A 170 -10.31 -21.92 35.25
CA ARG A 170 -10.25 -22.97 34.23
C ARG A 170 -9.19 -24.01 34.56
N LEU A 171 -8.03 -23.58 35.00
CA LEU A 171 -6.97 -24.50 35.48
C LEU A 171 -7.46 -25.33 36.67
N LYS A 172 -8.02 -24.70 37.68
CA LYS A 172 -8.60 -25.37 38.83
C LYS A 172 -9.69 -26.37 38.46
N LYS A 173 -10.58 -26.00 37.50
CA LYS A 173 -11.68 -26.87 37.07
C LYS A 173 -11.22 -28.08 36.27
N TYR A 174 -10.26 -27.91 35.36
CA TYR A 174 -9.89 -28.97 34.44
C TYR A 174 -8.63 -29.74 34.79
N PHE A 175 -7.81 -29.17 35.70
CA PHE A 175 -6.53 -29.76 36.13
C PHE A 175 -6.34 -29.59 37.66
N PRO A 176 -7.29 -30.07 38.47
CA PRO A 176 -7.29 -29.83 39.94
C PRO A 176 -6.09 -30.41 40.69
N ASP A 177 -5.46 -31.43 40.12
CA ASP A 177 -4.34 -32.16 40.74
C ASP A 177 -2.97 -31.63 40.24
N GLU A 178 -2.95 -30.58 39.43
CA GLU A 178 -1.74 -30.00 38.86
C GLU A 178 -1.43 -28.64 39.49
N THR A 179 -0.14 -28.32 39.57
CA THR A 179 0.35 -27.02 40.05
C THR A 179 0.82 -26.18 38.87
N PHE A 180 0.49 -24.90 38.90
CA PHE A 180 0.80 -23.94 37.85
C PHE A 180 1.49 -22.71 38.43
N ASP A 181 2.41 -22.14 37.68
CA ASP A 181 2.97 -20.81 37.97
C ASP A 181 2.01 -19.73 37.43
N LEU A 182 1.23 -19.17 38.34
CA LEU A 182 0.20 -18.18 37.99
C LEU A 182 0.67 -16.74 38.16
N GLY A 183 1.94 -16.53 38.49
CA GLY A 183 2.49 -15.21 38.79
C GLY A 183 2.17 -14.75 40.21
N ALA A 184 2.82 -13.66 40.64
CA ALA A 184 2.57 -13.09 41.98
C ALA A 184 1.20 -12.41 42.06
N VAL A 185 0.50 -12.56 43.17
CA VAL A 185 -0.64 -11.77 43.57
C VAL A 185 -0.08 -10.78 44.61
N ASP A 186 -0.03 -9.49 44.28
CA ASP A 186 0.34 -8.42 45.20
C ASP A 186 -0.76 -8.19 46.25
#